data_0ce97c5016525d333a74c3517a50665c
#
_entry.id   0ce97c5016525d333a74c3517a50665c
#
_cell.length_a   1.000
_cell.length_b   1.000
_cell.length_c   1.000
_cell.angle_alpha   90.00
_cell.angle_beta   90.00
_cell.angle_gamma   90.00
#
_symmetry.space_group_name_H-M   'P 1'
#
loop_
_entity.id
_entity.type
_entity.pdbx_description
1 polymer ?
#
loop_
_entity_poly.entity_id
_entity_poly.type
_entity_poly.pdbx_seq_one_letter_code
_entity_poly.pdbx_strand_id
1 'polypeptide(L)'
;MKTEGTPTSVAPCAGLFGPAPRRATRQVRIGNVRVGGDAPVVVQSMTNTDTADIPSTVKQVAALARAGSELVRVTVNNEDAAAAVAPIVDELDKQGIRVPIIGDFHYNGHLLLTKY
;
A
#
# COMPACT_ATOMS: atom_id res chain seq x y z
N MET A 1 24.05 12.58 1.32
CA MET A 1 23.40 12.63 1.51
C MET A 1 23.15 13.05 1.36
N LYS A 2 23.14 13.33 1.16
CA LYS A 2 22.59 13.70 1.30
C LYS A 2 22.03 13.99 1.77
N THR A 3 22.06 14.33 1.99
CA THR A 3 21.42 14.72 2.52
C THR A 3 21.28 15.41 2.87
N GLU A 4 21.65 15.85 2.93
CA GLU A 4 21.41 16.71 3.30
C GLU A 4 20.69 17.36 3.03
N GLY A 5 20.65 17.36 2.92
CA GLY A 5 19.67 17.92 2.62
C GLY A 5 19.41 18.99 2.39
N THR A 6 19.89 19.51 2.00
CA THR A 6 19.63 20.65 1.88
C THR A 6 18.44 21.19 1.52
N PRO A 7 17.66 20.87 1.21
CA PRO A 7 16.47 21.35 0.85
C PRO A 7 15.76 22.34 1.64
N THR A 8 16.21 22.55 2.67
CA THR A 8 15.62 23.33 3.63
C THR A 8 15.43 24.76 3.29
N SER A 9 16.17 25.24 2.37
CA SER A 9 16.18 26.67 2.12
C SER A 9 14.88 27.24 1.63
N VAL A 10 14.01 26.44 1.10
CA VAL A 10 12.79 26.95 0.56
C VAL A 10 11.69 27.08 1.52
N ALA A 11 11.85 26.48 2.62
CA ALA A 11 10.79 26.34 3.56
C ALA A 11 10.11 27.63 4.05
N PRO A 12 10.84 28.67 4.40
CA PRO A 12 10.19 29.83 5.00
C PRO A 12 9.13 30.48 4.15
N CYS A 13 9.35 30.52 2.87
CA CYS A 13 8.38 31.18 1.98
C CYS A 13 7.15 30.33 1.76
N ALA A 14 7.33 29.05 1.72
CA ALA A 14 6.24 28.16 1.45
C ALA A 14 5.15 28.22 2.51
N GLY A 15 5.51 28.50 3.74
CA GLY A 15 4.53 28.58 4.81
C GLY A 15 3.63 29.78 4.73
N LEU A 16 3.98 30.80 3.98
CA LEU A 16 3.19 32.01 3.85
C LEU A 16 2.31 32.02 2.62
N PHE A 17 2.78 31.49 1.51
CA PHE A 17 2.15 31.66 0.22
C PHE A 17 1.94 30.36 -0.53
N GLY A 18 1.54 29.34 0.12
CA GLY A 18 1.31 28.07 -0.53
C GLY A 18 1.23 26.96 0.48
N PRO A 19 1.29 25.71 0.02
CA PRO A 19 1.26 24.58 0.94
C PRO A 19 2.48 24.62 1.85
N ALA A 20 2.30 24.16 3.08
CA ALA A 20 3.39 24.04 4.00
C ALA A 20 4.46 23.10 3.45
N PRO A 21 5.73 23.29 3.81
CA PRO A 21 6.77 22.35 3.41
C PRO A 21 6.48 20.98 4.00
N ARG A 22 6.90 19.95 3.29
CA ARG A 22 6.69 18.58 3.75
C ARG A 22 7.52 18.32 4.99
N ARG A 23 6.90 17.73 5.99
CA ARG A 23 7.60 17.31 7.18
C ARG A 23 8.57 16.18 6.82
N ALA A 24 9.77 16.20 7.39
CA ALA A 24 10.70 15.11 7.20
C ALA A 24 10.16 13.83 7.84
N THR A 25 10.07 12.79 7.07
CA THR A 25 9.56 11.50 7.53
C THR A 25 10.53 10.40 7.14
N ARG A 26 10.40 9.25 7.79
CA ARG A 26 11.20 8.08 7.45
C ARG A 26 10.64 7.43 6.19
N GLN A 27 11.51 7.08 5.27
CA GLN A 27 11.11 6.34 4.09
C GLN A 27 11.05 4.86 4.41
N VAL A 28 9.98 4.20 3.95
CA VAL A 28 9.83 2.74 4.07
C VAL A 28 9.64 2.14 2.69
N ARG A 29 9.95 0.85 2.56
CA ARG A 29 9.72 0.11 1.32
C ARG A 29 8.62 -0.90 1.51
N ILE A 30 7.71 -0.93 0.55
CA ILE A 30 6.66 -1.95 0.48
C ILE A 30 6.86 -2.64 -0.87
N GLY A 31 7.46 -3.82 -0.85
CA GLY A 31 7.91 -4.43 -2.09
C GLY A 31 8.93 -3.52 -2.77
N ASN A 32 8.64 -3.10 -3.99
CA ASN A 32 9.48 -2.18 -4.73
C ASN A 32 9.02 -0.73 -4.63
N VAL A 33 8.00 -0.45 -3.85
CA VAL A 33 7.40 0.88 -3.73
C VAL A 33 7.96 1.59 -2.51
N ARG A 34 8.43 2.81 -2.70
CA ARG A 34 8.97 3.64 -1.60
C ARG A 34 7.91 4.63 -1.15
N VAL A 35 7.71 4.72 0.15
CA VAL A 35 6.70 5.58 0.76
C VAL A 35 7.36 6.42 1.85
N GLY A 36 7.08 7.71 1.86
CA GLY A 36 7.63 8.63 2.85
C GLY A 36 8.99 9.18 2.44
N GLY A 37 9.61 9.96 3.31
CA GLY A 37 10.86 10.65 3.01
C GLY A 37 10.71 11.54 1.78
N ASP A 38 11.60 11.37 0.83
CA ASP A 38 11.57 12.13 -0.42
C ASP A 38 10.84 11.42 -1.56
N ALA A 39 10.22 10.28 -1.27
CA ALA A 39 9.53 9.53 -2.30
C ALA A 39 8.31 10.30 -2.83
N PRO A 40 7.97 10.14 -4.11
CA PRO A 40 6.77 10.77 -4.64
C PRO A 40 5.51 10.17 -4.04
N VAL A 41 4.40 10.85 -4.24
CA VAL A 41 3.09 10.35 -3.79
C VAL A 41 2.81 9.01 -4.46
N VAL A 42 2.35 8.04 -3.68
CA VAL A 42 2.08 6.69 -4.14
C VAL A 42 0.57 6.51 -4.34
N VAL A 43 0.19 5.93 -5.47
CA VAL A 43 -1.21 5.65 -5.77
C VAL A 43 -1.59 4.32 -5.15
N GLN A 44 -2.50 4.35 -4.20
CA GLN A 44 -3.05 3.18 -3.55
C GLN A 44 -4.55 3.09 -3.82
N SER A 45 -5.01 1.91 -4.18
CA SER A 45 -6.43 1.62 -4.34
C SER A 45 -6.85 0.54 -3.35
N MET A 46 -8.15 0.41 -3.16
CA MET A 46 -8.71 -0.60 -2.27
C MET A 46 -9.77 -1.40 -3.00
N THR A 47 -9.80 -2.69 -2.77
CA THR A 47 -10.87 -3.55 -3.30
C THR A 47 -12.17 -3.30 -2.55
N ASN A 48 -13.28 -3.55 -3.21
CA ASN A 48 -14.60 -3.53 -2.58
C ASN A 48 -15.29 -4.90 -2.64
N THR A 49 -14.52 -5.94 -2.94
CA THR A 49 -15.00 -7.32 -2.93
C THR A 49 -14.88 -7.91 -1.53
N ASP A 50 -15.61 -9.00 -1.29
CA ASP A 50 -15.36 -9.82 -0.12
C ASP A 50 -14.01 -10.52 -0.32
N THR A 51 -13.05 -10.28 0.55
CA THR A 51 -11.70 -10.85 0.41
C THR A 51 -11.72 -12.37 0.43
N ALA A 52 -12.65 -12.98 1.15
CA ALA A 52 -12.80 -14.43 1.16
C ALA A 52 -13.25 -14.99 -0.21
N ASP A 53 -13.82 -14.15 -1.06
CA ASP A 53 -14.14 -14.51 -2.43
C ASP A 53 -12.89 -14.31 -3.29
N ILE A 54 -12.06 -15.32 -3.34
CA ILE A 54 -10.75 -15.26 -3.98
C ILE A 54 -10.83 -14.86 -5.47
N PRO A 55 -11.67 -15.52 -6.31
CA PRO A 55 -11.71 -15.15 -7.73
C PRO A 55 -12.09 -13.69 -7.97
N SER A 56 -13.08 -13.18 -7.26
CA SER A 56 -13.53 -11.80 -7.42
C SER A 56 -12.45 -10.81 -6.97
N THR A 57 -11.79 -11.11 -5.86
CA THR A 57 -10.74 -10.25 -5.34
C THR A 57 -9.53 -10.23 -6.26
N VAL A 58 -9.10 -11.39 -6.75
CA VAL A 58 -7.99 -11.48 -7.71
C VAL A 58 -8.29 -10.67 -8.96
N LYS A 59 -9.50 -10.81 -9.50
CA LYS A 59 -9.90 -10.08 -10.69
C LYS A 59 -9.85 -8.56 -10.46
N GLN A 60 -10.34 -8.11 -9.33
CA GLN A 60 -10.36 -6.68 -9.02
C GLN A 60 -8.94 -6.13 -8.77
N VAL A 61 -8.11 -6.86 -8.02
CA VAL A 61 -6.73 -6.44 -7.81
C VAL A 61 -5.98 -6.34 -9.14
N ALA A 62 -6.17 -7.32 -10.02
CA ALA A 62 -5.52 -7.29 -11.33
C ALA A 62 -5.97 -6.07 -12.14
N ALA A 63 -7.25 -5.75 -12.11
CA ALA A 63 -7.77 -4.58 -12.81
C ALA A 63 -7.20 -3.28 -12.25
N LEU A 64 -7.11 -3.17 -10.93
CA LEU A 64 -6.55 -1.99 -10.28
C LEU A 64 -5.06 -1.83 -10.60
N ALA A 65 -4.31 -2.93 -10.58
CA ALA A 65 -2.88 -2.89 -10.92
C ALA A 65 -2.67 -2.45 -12.36
N ARG A 66 -3.47 -2.98 -13.29
CA ARG A 66 -3.37 -2.60 -14.71
C ARG A 66 -3.78 -1.15 -14.96
N ALA A 67 -4.64 -0.61 -14.09
CA ALA A 67 -5.05 0.78 -14.19
C ALA A 67 -4.03 1.76 -13.62
N GLY A 68 -2.97 1.26 -13.00
CA GLY A 68 -1.88 2.09 -12.48
C GLY A 68 -1.75 2.16 -10.98
N SER A 69 -2.51 1.38 -10.23
CA SER A 69 -2.37 1.35 -8.78
C SER A 69 -1.02 0.75 -8.41
N GLU A 70 -0.27 1.43 -7.56
CA GLU A 70 1.06 0.99 -7.15
C GLU A 70 1.01 0.08 -5.93
N LEU A 71 -0.03 0.23 -5.12
CA LEU A 71 -0.34 -0.61 -3.97
C LEU A 71 -1.83 -0.92 -4.02
N VAL A 72 -2.23 -2.10 -3.58
CA VAL A 72 -3.65 -2.45 -3.48
C VAL A 72 -3.95 -2.97 -2.08
N ARG A 73 -4.97 -2.42 -1.44
CA ARG A 73 -5.37 -2.78 -0.09
C ARG A 73 -6.62 -3.66 -0.13
N VAL A 74 -6.61 -4.71 0.68
CA VAL A 74 -7.74 -5.62 0.85
C VAL A 74 -8.15 -5.66 2.31
N THR A 75 -9.43 -5.83 2.59
CA THR A 75 -9.91 -5.96 3.96
C THR A 75 -9.58 -7.34 4.51
N VAL A 76 -9.00 -7.38 5.71
CA VAL A 76 -8.69 -8.63 6.40
C VAL A 76 -9.28 -8.54 7.81
N ASN A 77 -10.56 -8.79 7.92
CA ASN A 77 -11.31 -8.56 9.16
C ASN A 77 -11.77 -9.85 9.86
N ASN A 78 -11.56 -11.00 9.25
CA ASN A 78 -11.93 -12.29 9.85
C ASN A 78 -11.00 -13.40 9.36
N GLU A 79 -11.20 -14.60 9.88
CA GLU A 79 -10.32 -15.71 9.54
C GLU A 79 -10.42 -16.13 8.07
N ASP A 80 -11.62 -16.08 7.51
CA ASP A 80 -11.82 -16.46 6.10
C ASP A 80 -11.05 -15.52 5.17
N ALA A 81 -11.11 -14.22 5.45
CA ALA A 81 -10.36 -13.23 4.69
C ALA A 81 -8.86 -13.42 4.87
N ALA A 82 -8.41 -13.66 6.09
CA ALA A 82 -6.99 -13.89 6.35
C ALA A 82 -6.46 -15.13 5.63
N ALA A 83 -7.22 -16.20 5.66
CA ALA A 83 -6.85 -17.44 4.98
C ALA A 83 -6.84 -17.28 3.45
N ALA A 84 -7.59 -16.33 2.92
CA ALA A 84 -7.66 -16.09 1.48
C ALA A 84 -6.46 -15.31 0.94
N VAL A 85 -5.72 -14.60 1.78
CA VAL A 85 -4.65 -13.71 1.30
C VAL A 85 -3.56 -14.46 0.55
N ALA A 86 -3.06 -15.57 1.09
CA ALA A 86 -2.00 -16.32 0.42
C ALA A 86 -2.45 -16.87 -0.94
N PRO A 87 -3.63 -17.50 -1.07
CA PRO A 87 -4.12 -17.90 -2.40
C PRO A 87 -4.30 -16.73 -3.37
N ILE A 88 -4.72 -15.58 -2.88
CA ILE A 88 -4.85 -14.38 -3.72
C ILE A 88 -3.49 -13.96 -4.28
N VAL A 89 -2.49 -13.89 -3.42
CA VAL A 89 -1.14 -13.50 -3.84
C VAL A 89 -0.58 -14.52 -4.83
N ASP A 90 -0.75 -15.82 -4.56
CA ASP A 90 -0.29 -16.86 -5.46
C ASP A 90 -0.93 -16.76 -6.84
N GLU A 91 -2.23 -16.51 -6.89
CA GLU A 91 -2.94 -16.39 -8.14
C GLU A 91 -2.50 -15.16 -8.92
N LEU A 92 -2.28 -14.04 -8.24
CA LEU A 92 -1.76 -12.83 -8.88
C LEU A 92 -0.35 -13.04 -9.43
N ASP A 93 0.51 -13.76 -8.71
CA ASP A 93 1.85 -14.11 -9.19
C ASP A 93 1.78 -14.93 -10.47
N LYS A 94 0.87 -15.88 -10.56
CA LYS A 94 0.68 -16.68 -11.76
C LYS A 94 0.28 -15.84 -12.96
N GLN A 95 -0.43 -14.73 -12.72
CA GLN A 95 -0.82 -13.80 -13.77
C GLN A 95 0.24 -12.75 -14.06
N GLY A 96 1.38 -12.79 -13.38
CA GLY A 96 2.45 -11.81 -13.55
C GLY A 96 2.16 -10.47 -12.90
N ILE A 97 1.20 -10.41 -11.99
CA ILE A 97 0.84 -9.18 -11.28
C ILE A 97 1.60 -9.14 -9.97
N ARG A 98 2.47 -8.16 -9.84
CA ARG A 98 3.39 -8.04 -8.72
C ARG A 98 3.10 -6.86 -7.80
N VAL A 99 1.91 -6.30 -7.87
CA VAL A 99 1.54 -5.18 -7.00
C VAL A 99 1.54 -5.66 -5.55
N PRO A 100 2.16 -4.92 -4.62
CA PRO A 100 2.12 -5.28 -3.21
C PRO A 100 0.69 -5.20 -2.66
N ILE A 101 0.34 -6.18 -1.84
CA ILE A 101 -0.98 -6.26 -1.22
C ILE A 101 -0.86 -5.81 0.24
N ILE A 102 -1.74 -4.91 0.63
CA ILE A 102 -1.79 -4.39 2.00
C ILE A 102 -3.02 -4.95 2.69
N GLY A 103 -2.84 -5.56 3.85
CA GLY A 103 -3.95 -6.05 4.65
C GLY A 103 -4.49 -4.96 5.55
N ASP A 104 -5.80 -4.73 5.48
CA ASP A 104 -6.49 -3.77 6.34
C ASP A 104 -7.19 -4.55 7.45
N PHE A 105 -6.55 -4.62 8.62
CA PHE A 105 -7.02 -5.37 9.77
C PHE A 105 -7.92 -4.51 10.65
N HIS A 106 -8.94 -5.13 11.25
CA HIS A 106 -9.92 -4.44 12.09
C HIS A 106 -9.92 -5.05 13.49
N TYR A 107 -9.11 -4.52 14.39
CA TYR A 107 -9.01 -4.86 15.82
C TYR A 107 -8.43 -6.24 16.16
N ASN A 108 -8.41 -7.18 15.24
CA ASN A 108 -7.97 -8.55 15.50
C ASN A 108 -6.73 -8.96 14.68
N GLY A 109 -5.99 -7.98 14.16
CA GLY A 109 -4.81 -8.25 13.35
C GLY A 109 -3.77 -9.09 14.07
N HIS A 110 -3.58 -8.86 15.35
CA HIS A 110 -2.61 -9.60 16.16
C HIS A 110 -2.95 -11.10 16.26
N LEU A 111 -4.23 -11.43 16.17
CA LEU A 111 -4.67 -12.84 16.17
C LEU A 111 -4.52 -13.46 14.79
N LEU A 112 -4.91 -12.72 13.75
CA LEU A 112 -4.89 -13.23 12.38
C LEU A 112 -3.46 -13.39 11.86
N LEU A 113 -2.58 -12.43 12.18
CA LEU A 113 -1.20 -12.47 11.73
C LEU A 113 -0.37 -13.59 12.36
N THR A 114 -0.79 -14.10 13.50
CA THR A 114 -0.08 -15.21 14.13
C THR A 114 -0.57 -16.58 13.67
N LYS A 115 -1.70 -16.62 12.99
CA LYS A 115 -2.32 -17.87 12.58
C LYS A 115 -2.22 -18.14 11.07
N TYR A 116 -2.19 -17.11 10.24
CA TYR A 116 -2.23 -17.22 8.77
C TYR A 116 -1.05 -16.56 8.07
#